data_1a01d46fa848d214df015e0c771eb5c4
#
_entry.id   1a01d46fa848d214df015e0c771eb5c4
#
_cell.length_a   1.000
_cell.length_b   1.000
_cell.length_c   1.000
_cell.angle_alpha   90.00
_cell.angle_beta   90.00
_cell.angle_gamma   90.00
#
_symmetry.space_group_name_H-M   'P 1'
#
loop_
_entity.id
_entity.type
_entity.pdbx_description
1 polymer ?
#
loop_
_entity_poly.entity_id
_entity_poly.type
_entity_poly.pdbx_seq_one_letter_code
_entity_poly.pdbx_strand_id
1 'polypeptide(L)'
;AGTMTIRGDAVIQNNQAGDSTNNVSLPSGSTIKIDGQMDASAQIGVTTKAGLSAGTVTIATATGTGWVAAKNFTSDNSAYHVGLAKDGKTVQLQVHSHQWGYSVSPDGTTITAKCTAEKCDLENGNGGSVQIVPPSGSLIYDGAEKTAKLEKPTWKGDTVAEADIKYTKDVDNTFTGNPKDAGTYTASITVGEGKNAKTASVEY
;
A
#
# COMPACT_ATOMS: atom_id res chain seq x y z
N ALA A 1 0.42 -28.36 -23.79
CA ALA A 1 0.84 -27.04 -23.30
C ALA A 1 2.26 -26.79 -23.80
N GLY A 2 2.51 -25.63 -24.43
CA GLY A 2 3.86 -25.25 -24.88
C GLY A 2 4.70 -24.75 -23.71
N THR A 3 6.03 -24.95 -23.80
CA THR A 3 6.99 -24.38 -22.86
C THR A 3 7.66 -23.19 -23.53
N MET A 4 7.62 -22.02 -22.90
CA MET A 4 8.41 -20.87 -23.32
C MET A 4 9.78 -20.93 -22.67
N THR A 5 10.84 -20.82 -23.47
CA THR A 5 12.23 -20.76 -22.99
C THR A 5 12.87 -19.47 -23.47
N ILE A 6 13.53 -18.74 -22.59
CA ILE A 6 14.22 -17.47 -22.90
C ILE A 6 15.64 -17.47 -22.35
N ARG A 7 16.50 -16.62 -22.94
CA ARG A 7 17.90 -16.37 -22.52
C ARG A 7 18.40 -15.05 -23.10
N GLY A 8 19.54 -14.59 -22.62
CA GLY A 8 20.26 -13.41 -23.16
C GLY A 8 19.48 -12.11 -22.95
N ASP A 9 19.40 -11.29 -23.97
CA ASP A 9 18.88 -9.93 -24.00
C ASP A 9 17.40 -9.83 -24.43
N ALA A 10 16.62 -10.88 -24.24
CA ALA A 10 15.22 -10.93 -24.65
C ALA A 10 14.40 -9.74 -24.12
N VAL A 11 13.68 -9.06 -25.02
CA VAL A 11 12.78 -7.94 -24.71
C VAL A 11 11.37 -8.28 -25.16
N ILE A 12 10.42 -8.34 -24.22
CA ILE A 12 9.00 -8.59 -24.47
C ILE A 12 8.20 -7.59 -23.64
N GLN A 13 7.93 -6.44 -24.23
CA GLN A 13 7.25 -5.32 -23.58
C GLN A 13 6.29 -4.62 -24.53
N ASN A 14 5.40 -3.79 -23.97
CA ASN A 14 4.50 -2.91 -24.72
C ASN A 14 3.55 -3.63 -25.68
N ASN A 15 3.31 -4.93 -25.46
CA ASN A 15 2.29 -5.67 -26.19
C ASN A 15 0.93 -5.48 -25.51
N GLN A 16 -0.13 -5.54 -26.32
CA GLN A 16 -1.50 -5.34 -25.85
C GLN A 16 -2.41 -6.47 -26.37
N ALA A 17 -3.45 -6.75 -25.60
CA ALA A 17 -4.59 -7.54 -26.02
C ALA A 17 -5.86 -6.69 -25.79
N GLY A 18 -6.40 -6.10 -26.86
CA GLY A 18 -7.36 -5.02 -26.75
C GLY A 18 -6.73 -3.79 -26.11
N ASP A 19 -7.40 -3.18 -25.14
CA ASP A 19 -6.92 -2.00 -24.41
C ASP A 19 -6.05 -2.33 -23.19
N SER A 20 -5.71 -3.60 -22.97
CA SER A 20 -4.96 -4.05 -21.81
C SER A 20 -3.54 -4.46 -22.17
N THR A 21 -2.56 -4.05 -21.35
CA THR A 21 -1.18 -4.53 -21.46
C THR A 21 -1.18 -6.06 -21.29
N ASN A 22 -0.58 -6.75 -22.24
CA ASN A 22 -0.50 -8.21 -22.24
C ASN A 22 0.76 -8.66 -22.99
N ASN A 23 1.85 -8.79 -22.27
CA ASN A 23 3.13 -9.19 -22.86
C ASN A 23 3.24 -10.72 -22.97
N VAL A 24 3.72 -11.40 -21.93
CA VAL A 24 3.71 -12.85 -21.88
C VAL A 24 2.51 -13.32 -21.05
N SER A 25 1.48 -13.86 -21.71
CA SER A 25 0.31 -14.40 -21.01
C SER A 25 0.59 -15.81 -20.52
N LEU A 26 0.69 -15.98 -19.20
CA LEU A 26 0.91 -17.28 -18.56
C LEU A 26 -0.41 -17.88 -18.08
N PRO A 27 -0.85 -19.02 -18.63
CA PRO A 27 -1.91 -19.83 -18.05
C PRO A 27 -1.58 -20.25 -16.62
N SER A 28 -2.60 -20.55 -15.82
CA SER A 28 -2.41 -21.05 -14.47
C SER A 28 -1.50 -22.28 -14.44
N GLY A 29 -0.48 -22.25 -13.55
CA GLY A 29 0.52 -23.32 -13.42
C GLY A 29 1.60 -23.34 -14.50
N SER A 30 1.60 -22.38 -15.44
CA SER A 30 2.65 -22.27 -16.46
C SER A 30 3.77 -21.33 -15.99
N THR A 31 5.01 -21.64 -16.38
CA THR A 31 6.20 -20.84 -16.07
C THR A 31 7.11 -20.69 -17.30
N ILE A 32 7.86 -19.60 -17.35
CA ILE A 32 8.93 -19.38 -18.32
C ILE A 32 10.17 -20.13 -17.84
N LYS A 33 10.83 -20.88 -18.71
CA LYS A 33 12.15 -21.46 -18.43
C LYS A 33 13.24 -20.50 -18.87
N ILE A 34 14.20 -20.26 -17.98
CA ILE A 34 15.41 -19.51 -18.28
C ILE A 34 16.52 -20.52 -18.55
N ASP A 35 16.98 -20.58 -19.79
CA ASP A 35 18.04 -21.48 -20.21
C ASP A 35 19.32 -20.69 -20.51
N GLY A 36 20.20 -20.65 -19.53
CA GLY A 36 21.40 -19.84 -19.53
C GLY A 36 21.25 -18.50 -18.78
N GLN A 37 22.17 -17.60 -19.01
CA GLN A 37 22.20 -16.29 -18.35
C GLN A 37 21.25 -15.32 -19.04
N MET A 38 20.53 -14.52 -18.25
CA MET A 38 19.80 -13.35 -18.73
C MET A 38 20.69 -12.10 -18.62
N ASP A 39 20.71 -11.29 -19.65
CA ASP A 39 21.44 -10.03 -19.66
C ASP A 39 20.74 -8.98 -18.80
N ALA A 40 21.52 -8.00 -18.34
CA ALA A 40 20.97 -6.92 -17.53
C ALA A 40 19.94 -6.05 -18.27
N SER A 41 19.99 -6.06 -19.61
CA SER A 41 19.08 -5.34 -20.53
C SER A 41 17.78 -6.11 -20.83
N ALA A 42 17.72 -7.41 -20.51
CA ALA A 42 16.53 -8.21 -20.74
C ALA A 42 15.33 -7.67 -19.94
N GLN A 43 14.16 -7.57 -20.60
CA GLN A 43 12.95 -7.00 -20.04
C GLN A 43 11.73 -7.81 -20.49
N ILE A 44 11.07 -8.50 -19.56
CA ILE A 44 9.95 -9.38 -19.82
C ILE A 44 8.74 -8.94 -19.02
N GLY A 45 7.72 -8.43 -19.70
CA GLY A 45 6.41 -8.19 -19.10
C GLY A 45 5.62 -9.49 -18.99
N VAL A 46 4.93 -9.71 -17.88
CA VAL A 46 4.16 -10.94 -17.64
C VAL A 46 2.75 -10.62 -17.16
N THR A 47 1.78 -11.21 -17.86
CA THR A 47 0.38 -11.31 -17.44
C THR A 47 0.12 -12.73 -16.95
N THR A 48 -0.38 -12.92 -15.73
CA THR A 48 -0.81 -14.23 -15.23
C THR A 48 -2.32 -14.33 -15.14
N LYS A 49 -2.88 -15.49 -15.52
CA LYS A 49 -4.30 -15.83 -15.29
C LYS A 49 -4.52 -16.47 -13.91
N ALA A 50 -3.46 -16.79 -13.18
CA ALA A 50 -3.57 -17.24 -11.80
C ALA A 50 -3.88 -16.03 -10.91
N GLY A 51 -4.99 -16.07 -10.19
CA GLY A 51 -5.30 -15.08 -9.16
C GLY A 51 -4.35 -15.25 -7.95
N LEU A 52 -3.79 -14.13 -7.48
CA LEU A 52 -3.01 -14.08 -6.24
C LEU A 52 -3.95 -13.67 -5.09
N SER A 53 -4.61 -14.64 -4.48
CA SER A 53 -5.50 -14.35 -3.33
C SER A 53 -4.82 -14.35 -1.97
N ALA A 54 -3.56 -14.12 -1.84
CA ALA A 54 -2.65 -14.08 -0.70
C ALA A 54 -1.49 -15.06 -0.90
N GLY A 55 -0.57 -14.73 -1.76
CA GLY A 55 0.53 -15.64 -1.98
C GLY A 55 1.47 -15.19 -3.08
N THR A 56 2.24 -16.13 -3.55
CA THR A 56 3.17 -15.95 -4.66
C THR A 56 2.78 -16.84 -5.82
N VAL A 57 2.97 -16.35 -7.06
CA VAL A 57 2.88 -17.17 -8.27
C VAL A 57 4.24 -17.20 -8.94
N THR A 58 4.79 -18.39 -9.14
CA THR A 58 6.02 -18.57 -9.92
C THR A 58 5.75 -18.25 -11.39
N ILE A 59 6.55 -17.33 -11.96
CA ILE A 59 6.42 -16.90 -13.36
C ILE A 59 7.61 -17.35 -14.22
N ALA A 60 8.79 -17.51 -13.60
CA ALA A 60 9.96 -18.00 -14.31
C ALA A 60 10.88 -18.80 -13.40
N THR A 61 11.62 -19.76 -13.98
CA THR A 61 12.60 -20.56 -13.25
C THR A 61 13.86 -20.75 -14.10
N ALA A 62 15.02 -20.43 -13.53
CA ALA A 62 16.32 -20.68 -14.16
C ALA A 62 16.71 -22.14 -14.00
N THR A 63 17.18 -22.76 -15.09
CA THR A 63 17.62 -24.16 -15.14
C THR A 63 19.16 -24.24 -15.26
N GLY A 64 19.76 -25.27 -14.71
CA GLY A 64 21.19 -25.48 -14.76
C GLY A 64 22.00 -24.36 -14.11
N THR A 65 22.96 -23.79 -14.84
CA THR A 65 23.80 -22.65 -14.45
C THR A 65 23.14 -21.30 -14.75
N GLY A 66 21.87 -21.32 -15.20
CA GLY A 66 21.13 -20.11 -15.53
C GLY A 66 21.03 -19.15 -14.34
N TRP A 67 21.12 -17.87 -14.64
CA TRP A 67 20.95 -16.79 -13.68
C TRP A 67 19.83 -15.85 -14.13
N VAL A 68 19.03 -15.41 -13.19
CA VAL A 68 17.91 -14.49 -13.42
C VAL A 68 17.89 -13.44 -12.32
N ALA A 69 17.54 -12.22 -12.66
CA ALA A 69 17.27 -11.18 -11.68
C ALA A 69 15.79 -10.79 -11.74
N ALA A 70 15.19 -10.49 -10.60
CA ALA A 70 13.83 -9.99 -10.54
C ALA A 70 13.62 -8.76 -11.46
N LYS A 71 14.62 -7.89 -11.59
CA LYS A 71 14.61 -6.70 -12.46
C LYS A 71 14.41 -6.98 -13.95
N ASN A 72 14.66 -8.23 -14.40
CA ASN A 72 14.41 -8.63 -15.78
C ASN A 72 12.93 -8.86 -16.08
N PHE A 73 12.08 -8.86 -15.06
CA PHE A 73 10.66 -9.12 -15.18
C PHE A 73 9.84 -7.95 -14.64
N THR A 74 8.70 -7.71 -15.27
CA THR A 74 7.68 -6.77 -14.79
C THR A 74 6.32 -7.44 -14.80
N SER A 75 5.45 -7.08 -13.85
CA SER A 75 4.05 -7.48 -13.91
C SER A 75 3.26 -6.50 -14.78
N ASP A 76 2.41 -7.02 -15.66
CA ASP A 76 1.45 -6.21 -16.41
C ASP A 76 0.28 -5.75 -15.53
N ASN A 77 0.15 -6.32 -14.32
CA ASN A 77 -0.81 -5.90 -13.31
C ASN A 77 -0.08 -5.17 -12.16
N SER A 78 -0.40 -3.90 -11.95
CA SER A 78 0.23 -3.03 -10.93
C SER A 78 -0.01 -3.47 -9.48
N ALA A 79 -1.02 -4.33 -9.24
CA ALA A 79 -1.25 -4.90 -7.91
C ALA A 79 -0.20 -5.95 -7.51
N TYR A 80 0.67 -6.35 -8.44
CA TYR A 80 1.69 -7.37 -8.20
C TYR A 80 3.09 -6.80 -8.45
N HIS A 81 4.02 -7.15 -7.58
CA HIS A 81 5.44 -6.89 -7.81
C HIS A 81 6.20 -8.18 -8.10
N VAL A 82 7.34 -8.04 -8.75
CA VAL A 82 8.21 -9.15 -9.06
C VAL A 82 9.26 -9.30 -7.98
N GLY A 83 9.38 -10.48 -7.40
CA GLY A 83 10.40 -10.86 -6.44
C GLY A 83 11.20 -12.09 -6.88
N LEU A 84 12.37 -12.27 -6.30
CA LEU A 84 13.16 -13.49 -6.42
C LEU A 84 12.93 -14.35 -5.18
N ALA A 85 12.65 -15.64 -5.38
CA ALA A 85 12.55 -16.59 -4.28
C ALA A 85 13.92 -16.79 -3.61
N LYS A 86 13.93 -17.38 -2.42
CA LYS A 86 15.16 -17.62 -1.63
C LYS A 86 16.19 -18.52 -2.33
N ASP A 87 15.76 -19.31 -3.31
CA ASP A 87 16.64 -20.18 -4.11
C ASP A 87 17.51 -19.40 -5.11
N GLY A 88 17.25 -18.10 -5.29
CA GLY A 88 17.95 -17.24 -6.25
C GLY A 88 17.73 -17.59 -7.72
N LYS A 89 16.80 -18.51 -8.02
CA LYS A 89 16.56 -19.06 -9.37
C LYS A 89 15.09 -18.94 -9.81
N THR A 90 14.18 -18.74 -8.86
CA THR A 90 12.74 -18.68 -9.13
C THR A 90 12.25 -17.25 -9.03
N VAL A 91 11.65 -16.74 -10.11
CA VAL A 91 11.00 -15.43 -10.16
C VAL A 91 9.52 -15.60 -9.86
N GLN A 92 8.99 -14.76 -8.98
CA GLN A 92 7.63 -14.84 -8.49
C GLN A 92 6.92 -13.48 -8.61
N LEU A 93 5.64 -13.51 -8.94
CA LEU A 93 4.73 -12.42 -8.65
C LEU A 93 4.25 -12.54 -7.20
N GLN A 94 4.19 -11.43 -6.52
CA GLN A 94 3.76 -11.31 -5.12
C GLN A 94 2.77 -10.17 -5.00
N VAL A 95 1.78 -10.32 -4.11
CA VAL A 95 0.91 -9.19 -3.78
C VAL A 95 1.76 -8.16 -3.04
N HIS A 96 1.67 -6.90 -3.45
CA HIS A 96 2.33 -5.83 -2.72
C HIS A 96 1.65 -5.64 -1.36
N SER A 97 2.42 -5.77 -0.29
CA SER A 97 1.97 -5.45 1.06
C SER A 97 2.56 -4.11 1.48
N HIS A 98 1.71 -3.13 1.69
CA HIS A 98 2.15 -1.82 2.16
C HIS A 98 2.71 -1.90 3.58
N GLN A 99 3.86 -1.31 3.78
CA GLN A 99 4.43 -1.03 5.10
C GLN A 99 4.29 0.46 5.34
N TRP A 100 3.33 0.83 6.17
CA TRP A 100 3.01 2.23 6.39
C TRP A 100 3.97 2.87 7.38
N GLY A 101 4.53 4.02 7.01
CA GLY A 101 5.14 4.98 7.88
C GLY A 101 4.23 6.20 7.99
N TYR A 102 4.12 6.77 9.17
CA TYR A 102 3.23 7.90 9.43
C TYR A 102 4.00 9.15 9.86
N SER A 103 3.52 10.30 9.45
CA SER A 103 4.01 11.62 9.87
C SER A 103 2.85 12.54 10.20
N VAL A 104 3.07 13.49 11.10
CA VAL A 104 2.08 14.50 11.49
C VAL A 104 2.47 15.84 10.89
N SER A 105 1.49 16.60 10.41
CA SER A 105 1.67 17.97 9.94
C SER A 105 2.18 18.91 11.04
N PRO A 106 2.84 20.03 10.70
CA PRO A 106 3.35 20.98 11.68
C PRO A 106 2.28 21.58 12.60
N ASP A 107 1.06 21.72 12.14
CA ASP A 107 -0.10 22.18 12.91
C ASP A 107 -0.73 21.10 13.80
N GLY A 108 -0.24 19.87 13.71
CA GLY A 108 -0.69 18.75 14.52
C GLY A 108 -2.04 18.14 14.13
N THR A 109 -2.70 18.61 13.08
CA THR A 109 -4.08 18.20 12.74
C THR A 109 -4.19 17.09 11.72
N THR A 110 -3.12 16.81 10.96
CA THR A 110 -3.16 15.87 9.83
C THR A 110 -2.09 14.78 9.96
N ILE A 111 -2.49 13.53 9.76
CA ILE A 111 -1.55 12.40 9.63
C ILE A 111 -1.46 12.03 8.16
N THR A 112 -0.23 11.90 7.65
CA THR A 112 0.06 11.42 6.30
C THR A 112 0.64 10.02 6.36
N ALA A 113 0.14 9.11 5.52
CA ALA A 113 0.66 7.77 5.34
C ALA A 113 1.62 7.73 4.15
N LYS A 114 2.76 7.08 4.34
CA LYS A 114 3.71 6.78 3.26
C LYS A 114 4.10 5.31 3.33
N CYS A 115 3.96 4.61 2.20
CA CYS A 115 4.49 3.26 2.11
C CYS A 115 6.01 3.29 2.09
N THR A 116 6.64 2.53 2.98
CA THR A 116 8.10 2.40 3.11
C THR A 116 8.62 1.10 2.50
N ALA A 117 7.72 0.24 1.99
CA ALA A 117 8.11 -0.98 1.29
C ALA A 117 8.81 -0.65 -0.02
N GLU A 118 9.83 -1.45 -0.37
CA GLU A 118 10.48 -1.35 -1.68
C GLU A 118 9.48 -1.62 -2.81
N LYS A 119 9.62 -0.90 -3.92
CA LYS A 119 8.79 -1.04 -5.14
C LYS A 119 7.28 -0.91 -4.86
N CYS A 120 6.90 0.05 -4.01
CA CYS A 120 5.51 0.37 -3.78
C CYS A 120 4.81 0.74 -5.11
N ASP A 121 3.61 0.20 -5.32
CA ASP A 121 2.75 0.46 -6.48
C ASP A 121 2.08 1.85 -6.42
N LEU A 122 2.13 2.50 -5.27
CA LEU A 122 1.63 3.86 -5.11
C LEU A 122 2.68 4.87 -5.58
N GLU A 123 2.23 5.88 -6.30
CA GLU A 123 3.10 6.99 -6.73
C GLU A 123 3.82 7.62 -5.53
N ASN A 124 5.16 7.56 -5.53
CA ASN A 124 6.01 7.99 -4.42
C ASN A 124 5.64 7.38 -3.05
N GLY A 125 4.94 6.22 -3.03
CA GLY A 125 4.46 5.57 -1.82
C GLY A 125 3.31 6.30 -1.13
N ASN A 126 2.63 7.25 -1.80
CA ASN A 126 1.63 8.12 -1.19
C ASN A 126 0.37 7.33 -0.77
N GLY A 127 0.19 7.16 0.53
CA GLY A 127 -0.98 6.53 1.16
C GLY A 127 -2.10 7.51 1.52
N GLY A 128 -1.97 8.78 1.12
CA GLY A 128 -2.96 9.80 1.44
C GLY A 128 -2.82 10.38 2.85
N SER A 129 -3.84 11.13 3.27
CA SER A 129 -3.87 11.76 4.58
C SER A 129 -5.22 11.61 5.27
N VAL A 130 -5.21 11.66 6.60
CA VAL A 130 -6.38 11.81 7.45
C VAL A 130 -6.22 13.07 8.29
N GLN A 131 -7.21 13.94 8.24
CA GLN A 131 -7.24 15.17 9.03
C GLN A 131 -8.36 15.09 10.05
N ILE A 132 -8.05 15.46 11.30
CA ILE A 132 -9.08 15.69 12.32
C ILE A 132 -9.51 17.15 12.28
N VAL A 133 -10.81 17.37 12.17
CA VAL A 133 -11.41 18.71 12.09
C VAL A 133 -12.40 18.93 13.23
N PRO A 134 -12.51 20.16 13.74
CA PRO A 134 -13.48 20.47 14.80
C PRO A 134 -14.92 20.28 14.28
N PRO A 135 -15.90 20.22 15.18
CA PRO A 135 -17.30 20.19 14.80
C PRO A 135 -17.64 21.39 13.90
N SER A 136 -18.45 21.15 12.87
CA SER A 136 -18.99 22.21 12.02
C SER A 136 -20.19 22.90 12.69
N GLY A 137 -20.31 24.22 12.51
CA GLY A 137 -21.44 25.01 12.99
C GLY A 137 -21.21 25.67 14.34
N SER A 138 -22.29 26.01 15.05
CA SER A 138 -22.19 26.71 16.32
C SER A 138 -21.69 25.83 17.45
N LEU A 139 -20.68 26.30 18.18
CA LEU A 139 -20.15 25.66 19.39
C LEU A 139 -20.87 26.14 20.67
N ILE A 140 -21.91 26.96 20.54
CA ILE A 140 -22.75 27.37 21.67
C ILE A 140 -23.47 26.14 22.22
N TYR A 141 -23.52 26.03 23.55
CA TYR A 141 -24.23 24.97 24.25
C TYR A 141 -25.71 24.95 23.88
N ASP A 142 -26.19 23.83 23.36
CA ASP A 142 -27.56 23.57 22.99
C ASP A 142 -28.05 22.19 23.47
N GLY A 143 -27.26 21.53 24.31
CA GLY A 143 -27.53 20.19 24.81
C GLY A 143 -27.23 19.07 23.82
N ALA A 144 -26.76 19.38 22.60
CA ALA A 144 -26.34 18.38 21.62
C ALA A 144 -24.81 18.11 21.69
N GLU A 145 -24.42 16.91 21.30
CA GLU A 145 -23.02 16.55 21.19
C GLU A 145 -22.32 17.33 20.07
N LYS A 146 -21.10 17.76 20.34
CA LYS A 146 -20.25 18.50 19.41
C LYS A 146 -19.00 17.65 19.10
N THR A 147 -19.14 16.69 18.19
CA THR A 147 -18.06 15.74 17.88
C THR A 147 -17.19 16.20 16.72
N ALA A 148 -15.89 16.02 16.82
CA ALA A 148 -14.94 16.20 15.73
C ALA A 148 -15.18 15.15 14.63
N LYS A 149 -14.68 15.44 13.43
CA LYS A 149 -14.80 14.55 12.27
C LYS A 149 -13.45 14.24 11.66
N LEU A 150 -13.41 13.18 10.84
CA LEU A 150 -12.24 12.81 10.05
C LEU A 150 -12.47 13.09 8.57
N GLU A 151 -11.59 13.88 7.98
CA GLU A 151 -11.51 14.05 6.52
C GLU A 151 -10.43 13.12 5.95
N LYS A 152 -10.82 12.21 5.05
CA LYS A 152 -9.99 11.13 4.51
C LYS A 152 -10.12 10.99 3.00
N PRO A 153 -9.86 12.01 2.18
CA PRO A 153 -10.19 11.99 0.75
C PRO A 153 -9.47 10.89 -0.04
N THR A 154 -8.26 10.49 0.35
CA THR A 154 -7.42 9.52 -0.38
C THR A 154 -6.72 8.52 0.54
N TRP A 155 -7.22 8.33 1.76
CA TRP A 155 -6.54 7.52 2.76
C TRP A 155 -6.50 6.04 2.40
N LYS A 156 -5.30 5.47 2.43
CA LYS A 156 -4.99 4.05 2.18
C LYS A 156 -4.18 3.40 3.32
N GLY A 157 -3.87 4.18 4.37
CA GLY A 157 -3.19 3.68 5.58
C GLY A 157 -4.06 2.73 6.40
N ASP A 158 -3.65 2.47 7.64
CA ASP A 158 -4.41 1.64 8.58
C ASP A 158 -5.83 2.18 8.75
N THR A 159 -6.79 1.28 8.97
CA THR A 159 -8.19 1.67 9.12
C THR A 159 -8.38 2.60 10.30
N VAL A 160 -9.07 3.72 10.06
CA VAL A 160 -9.48 4.69 11.08
C VAL A 160 -10.94 5.07 10.91
N ALA A 161 -11.66 5.22 12.01
CA ALA A 161 -13.06 5.62 12.05
C ALA A 161 -13.27 6.78 13.01
N GLU A 162 -14.38 7.50 12.86
CA GLU A 162 -14.76 8.57 13.81
C GLU A 162 -14.95 8.04 15.24
N ALA A 163 -15.34 6.76 15.37
CA ALA A 163 -15.44 6.09 16.68
C ALA A 163 -14.09 5.94 17.40
N ASP A 164 -12.96 6.05 16.69
CA ASP A 164 -11.61 5.97 17.27
C ASP A 164 -11.15 7.33 17.83
N ILE A 165 -11.90 8.41 17.61
CA ILE A 165 -11.57 9.73 18.13
C ILE A 165 -11.72 9.70 19.66
N LYS A 166 -10.67 10.12 20.35
CA LYS A 166 -10.65 10.29 21.80
C LYS A 166 -10.77 11.77 22.13
N TYR A 167 -11.46 12.03 23.23
CA TYR A 167 -11.67 13.39 23.72
C TYR A 167 -11.08 13.57 25.11
N THR A 168 -10.51 14.73 25.35
CA THR A 168 -10.20 15.23 26.68
C THR A 168 -10.93 16.56 26.88
N LYS A 169 -11.36 16.87 28.12
CA LYS A 169 -12.03 18.12 28.45
C LYS A 169 -11.11 18.96 29.33
N ASP A 170 -10.89 20.22 28.94
CA ASP A 170 -9.96 21.12 29.60
C ASP A 170 -8.57 20.45 29.76
N VAL A 171 -8.08 20.27 30.97
CA VAL A 171 -6.84 19.53 31.25
C VAL A 171 -7.09 18.14 31.85
N ASP A 172 -8.35 17.70 31.89
CA ASP A 172 -8.74 16.43 32.52
C ASP A 172 -8.64 15.28 31.51
N ASN A 173 -7.63 14.46 31.65
CA ASN A 173 -7.42 13.25 30.83
C ASN A 173 -8.33 12.07 31.21
N THR A 174 -9.19 12.23 32.24
CA THR A 174 -10.13 11.18 32.67
C THR A 174 -11.49 11.33 32.03
N PHE A 175 -11.72 12.38 31.21
CA PHE A 175 -12.97 12.57 30.49
C PHE A 175 -13.29 11.37 29.61
N THR A 176 -14.51 10.87 29.73
CA THR A 176 -15.01 9.76 28.91
C THR A 176 -16.34 10.16 28.26
N GLY A 177 -16.51 9.88 26.98
CA GLY A 177 -17.72 10.17 26.21
C GLY A 177 -17.51 11.28 25.18
N ASN A 178 -18.62 11.76 24.63
CA ASN A 178 -18.63 12.78 23.59
C ASN A 178 -18.79 14.19 24.20
N PRO A 179 -18.15 15.21 23.61
CA PRO A 179 -18.29 16.60 24.02
C PRO A 179 -19.76 17.07 23.98
N LYS A 180 -20.28 17.51 25.09
CA LYS A 180 -21.65 18.00 25.22
C LYS A 180 -21.76 19.27 26.08
N ASP A 181 -21.07 19.30 27.21
CA ASP A 181 -21.10 20.42 28.14
C ASP A 181 -20.15 21.54 27.74
N ALA A 182 -20.31 22.72 28.28
CA ALA A 182 -19.37 23.82 28.09
C ALA A 182 -17.96 23.44 28.62
N GLY A 183 -16.94 23.83 27.89
CA GLY A 183 -15.52 23.56 28.19
C GLY A 183 -14.69 23.57 26.93
N THR A 184 -13.36 23.51 27.09
CA THR A 184 -12.43 23.33 25.98
C THR A 184 -12.19 21.83 25.79
N TYR A 185 -12.39 21.34 24.58
CA TYR A 185 -12.17 19.95 24.24
C TYR A 185 -11.02 19.79 23.27
N THR A 186 -10.19 18.78 23.53
CA THR A 186 -9.20 18.31 22.57
C THR A 186 -9.67 16.96 22.01
N ALA A 187 -9.93 16.92 20.71
CA ALA A 187 -10.21 15.68 19.98
C ALA A 187 -8.90 15.16 19.38
N SER A 188 -8.62 13.86 19.48
CA SER A 188 -7.41 13.24 18.97
C SER A 188 -7.68 11.92 18.29
N ILE A 189 -6.89 11.60 17.25
CA ILE A 189 -6.87 10.32 16.55
C ILE A 189 -5.42 9.80 16.50
N THR A 190 -5.23 8.52 16.77
CA THR A 190 -3.91 7.87 16.67
C THR A 190 -3.95 6.80 15.58
N VAL A 191 -2.92 6.79 14.74
CA VAL A 191 -2.74 5.82 13.65
C VAL A 191 -1.41 5.13 13.80
N GLY A 192 -1.37 3.83 13.46
CA GLY A 192 -0.18 2.99 13.60
C GLY A 192 0.02 2.47 15.03
N GLU A 193 1.07 1.70 15.22
CA GLU A 193 1.39 1.06 16.50
C GLU A 193 2.84 1.32 16.94
N GLY A 194 3.09 1.22 18.25
CA GLY A 194 4.42 1.32 18.84
C GLY A 194 5.15 2.60 18.43
N LYS A 195 6.39 2.47 17.95
CA LYS A 195 7.20 3.64 17.54
C LYS A 195 6.69 4.34 16.28
N ASN A 196 5.87 3.66 15.49
CA ASN A 196 5.27 4.21 14.28
C ASN A 196 3.93 4.91 14.54
N ALA A 197 3.38 4.79 15.76
CA ALA A 197 2.14 5.48 16.12
C ALA A 197 2.29 7.01 16.02
N LYS A 198 1.31 7.67 15.43
CA LYS A 198 1.22 9.12 15.30
C LYS A 198 -0.16 9.59 15.70
N THR A 199 -0.20 10.69 16.41
CA THR A 199 -1.45 11.30 16.91
C THR A 199 -1.62 12.68 16.29
N ALA A 200 -2.79 12.92 15.70
CA ALA A 200 -3.26 14.24 15.33
C ALA A 200 -4.36 14.69 16.28
N SER A 201 -4.43 15.99 16.54
CA SER A 201 -5.42 16.56 17.46
C SER A 201 -5.91 17.93 17.01
N VAL A 202 -7.08 18.32 17.50
CA VAL A 202 -7.66 19.64 17.32
C VAL A 202 -8.36 20.05 18.60
N GLU A 203 -8.19 21.32 18.96
CA GLU A 203 -8.86 21.93 20.13
C GLU A 203 -10.02 22.81 19.68
N TYR A 204 -11.11 22.82 20.41
CA TYR A 204 -12.29 23.67 20.18
C TYR A 204 -13.14 23.87 21.43
#